data_f4f62f43b163120ee6269ab84f661f03
#
_entry.id   f4f62f43b163120ee6269ab84f661f03
#
_cell.length_a   1.000
_cell.length_b   1.000
_cell.length_c   1.000
_cell.angle_alpha   90.00
_cell.angle_beta   90.00
_cell.angle_gamma   90.00
#
_symmetry.space_group_name_H-M   'P 1'
#
loop_
_entity.id
_entity.type
_entity.pdbx_description
1 polymer ?
#
loop_
_entity_poly.entity_id
_entity_poly.type
_entity_poly.pdbx_seq_one_letter_code
_entity_poly.pdbx_strand_id
1 'polypeptide(L)'
;MAPNKLAIASVSLSQYPGHILDHKIRAASQAGIAGIEIVYSDLLTYSKTQNISIQAAAQKIHTLCLETNLQVLSLAPFENYEGATTPLKERLALGQHWLEIARLLHAPYLQIPSIYTTDCSRDEKTIISDLQRLSDLASSAKPVVSIAYEPLSWGTNCSTWEGALSIVQRVERANFGLCLDTFHEGTKLWGDNASPSGMQMDAEVKLRDSLRRFVRDCPRDKIFYVQLSDAERFETPYSLAHPWALPGEAKEFTWSKHARPFPLEVEFGAYLPVVDIARAWIVDVGFEGWISMETFDRRMVNGQVTPEMAAKRAVESWRKVQVEIESKSRL
;
A
#
# COMPACT_ATOMS: atom_id res chain seq x y z
N MET A 1 -22.20 7.69 -6.50
CA MET A 1 -21.17 6.61 -6.62
C MET A 1 -21.61 5.43 -5.79
N ALA A 2 -21.41 4.17 -6.26
CA ALA A 2 -21.43 3.03 -5.35
C ALA A 2 -20.41 3.32 -4.24
N PRO A 3 -20.75 3.08 -2.98
CA PRO A 3 -19.91 3.52 -1.89
C PRO A 3 -18.64 2.67 -1.84
N ASN A 4 -17.53 3.21 -2.31
CA ASN A 4 -16.23 2.63 -2.00
C ASN A 4 -16.06 2.56 -0.49
N LYS A 5 -15.58 1.43 0.01
CA LYS A 5 -15.37 1.21 1.43
C LYS A 5 -14.02 1.76 1.87
N LEU A 6 -14.00 2.53 2.94
CA LEU A 6 -12.75 3.03 3.52
C LEU A 6 -12.09 1.96 4.38
N ALA A 7 -10.81 1.71 4.10
CA ALA A 7 -9.90 0.94 4.92
C ALA A 7 -8.68 1.80 5.34
N ILE A 8 -7.84 1.25 6.21
CA ILE A 8 -6.60 1.87 6.64
C ILE A 8 -5.54 0.80 6.92
N ALA A 9 -4.30 1.05 6.56
CA ALA A 9 -3.18 0.22 6.98
C ALA A 9 -2.89 0.44 8.48
N SER A 10 -2.65 -0.62 9.23
CA SER A 10 -2.46 -0.53 10.67
C SER A 10 -1.26 0.35 11.07
N VAL A 11 -0.22 0.42 10.23
CA VAL A 11 0.92 1.32 10.41
C VAL A 11 0.52 2.80 10.34
N SER A 12 -0.53 3.12 9.58
CA SER A 12 -1.04 4.49 9.40
C SER A 12 -1.84 5.00 10.59
N LEU A 13 -2.12 4.14 11.56
CA LEU A 13 -2.78 4.52 12.81
C LEU A 13 -1.78 4.91 13.90
N SER A 14 -0.57 4.42 13.84
CA SER A 14 0.59 4.84 14.64
C SER A 14 1.79 3.96 14.32
N GLN A 15 2.98 4.53 14.45
CA GLN A 15 4.25 3.82 14.42
C GLN A 15 4.93 3.77 15.79
N TYR A 16 4.28 4.29 16.82
CA TYR A 16 4.78 4.25 18.19
C TYR A 16 4.61 2.83 18.77
N PRO A 17 5.68 2.20 19.29
CA PRO A 17 5.62 0.81 19.75
C PRO A 17 4.62 0.55 20.89
N GLY A 18 4.24 1.58 21.65
CA GLY A 18 3.24 1.47 22.71
C GLY A 18 1.79 1.43 22.22
N HIS A 19 1.55 1.75 20.95
CA HIS A 19 0.21 1.67 20.34
C HIS A 19 0.06 0.34 19.62
N ILE A 20 -0.22 -0.73 20.38
CA ILE A 20 -0.33 -2.09 19.84
C ILE A 20 -1.58 -2.29 18.98
N LEU A 21 -1.63 -3.37 18.22
CA LEU A 21 -2.58 -3.59 17.14
C LEU A 21 -4.05 -3.57 17.58
N ASP A 22 -4.38 -4.09 18.74
CA ASP A 22 -5.76 -4.08 19.26
C ASP A 22 -6.28 -2.65 19.54
N HIS A 23 -5.42 -1.77 20.03
CA HIS A 23 -5.76 -0.34 20.19
C HIS A 23 -6.03 0.32 18.83
N LYS A 24 -5.18 0.04 17.83
CA LYS A 24 -5.35 0.55 16.46
C LYS A 24 -6.68 0.09 15.83
N ILE A 25 -7.05 -1.18 16.01
CA ILE A 25 -8.31 -1.75 15.51
C ILE A 25 -9.52 -1.04 16.13
N ARG A 26 -9.51 -0.85 17.44
CA ARG A 26 -10.61 -0.15 18.13
C ARG A 26 -10.73 1.30 17.68
N ALA A 27 -9.63 2.01 17.51
CA ALA A 27 -9.61 3.38 17.02
C ALA A 27 -10.15 3.50 15.59
N ALA A 28 -9.77 2.60 14.68
CA ALA A 28 -10.29 2.55 13.31
C ALA A 28 -11.81 2.34 13.30
N SER A 29 -12.30 1.34 14.06
CA SER A 29 -13.73 1.06 14.17
C SER A 29 -14.52 2.24 14.75
N GLN A 30 -14.04 2.86 15.83
CA GLN A 30 -14.69 4.03 16.45
C GLN A 30 -14.77 5.24 15.51
N ALA A 31 -13.82 5.39 14.60
CA ALA A 31 -13.84 6.43 13.58
C ALA A 31 -14.78 6.13 12.40
N GLY A 32 -15.37 4.93 12.35
CA GLY A 32 -16.28 4.50 11.28
C GLY A 32 -15.55 3.99 10.03
N ILE A 33 -14.27 3.63 10.13
CA ILE A 33 -13.52 2.95 9.09
C ILE A 33 -14.07 1.51 8.98
N ALA A 34 -14.23 1.02 7.75
CA ALA A 34 -14.88 -0.28 7.51
C ALA A 34 -13.89 -1.45 7.38
N GLY A 35 -12.61 -1.18 7.06
CA GLY A 35 -11.61 -2.22 6.86
C GLY A 35 -10.23 -1.84 7.36
N ILE A 36 -9.36 -2.86 7.53
CA ILE A 36 -7.99 -2.68 7.97
C ILE A 36 -7.04 -3.60 7.19
N GLU A 37 -5.93 -3.05 6.73
CA GLU A 37 -4.77 -3.84 6.31
C GLU A 37 -3.92 -4.15 7.54
N ILE A 38 -3.68 -5.40 7.80
CA ILE A 38 -2.84 -5.83 8.92
C ILE A 38 -1.38 -5.84 8.46
N VAL A 39 -0.59 -4.91 8.99
CA VAL A 39 0.85 -4.91 8.76
C VAL A 39 1.49 -5.98 9.64
N TYR A 40 2.28 -6.86 9.01
CA TYR A 40 2.85 -8.04 9.67
C TYR A 40 3.69 -7.70 10.91
N SER A 41 4.44 -6.60 10.87
CA SER A 41 5.24 -6.14 12.02
C SER A 41 4.36 -5.73 13.22
N ASP A 42 3.18 -5.17 12.99
CA ASP A 42 2.21 -4.85 14.04
C ASP A 42 1.64 -6.13 14.67
N LEU A 43 1.29 -7.12 13.83
CA LEU A 43 0.84 -8.42 14.30
C LEU A 43 1.92 -9.15 15.10
N LEU A 44 3.18 -9.09 14.64
CA LEU A 44 4.31 -9.67 15.33
C LEU A 44 4.57 -8.99 16.70
N THR A 45 4.45 -7.66 16.73
CA THR A 45 4.56 -6.88 17.97
C THR A 45 3.45 -7.26 18.95
N TYR A 46 2.21 -7.39 18.46
CA TYR A 46 1.08 -7.86 19.28
C TYR A 46 1.32 -9.28 19.82
N SER A 47 1.75 -10.21 18.97
CA SER A 47 2.10 -11.60 19.38
C SER A 47 3.12 -11.62 20.51
N LYS A 48 4.21 -10.85 20.37
CA LYS A 48 5.27 -10.74 21.39
C LYS A 48 4.75 -10.11 22.68
N THR A 49 4.00 -9.02 22.60
CA THR A 49 3.45 -8.31 23.77
C THR A 49 2.47 -9.19 24.56
N GLN A 50 1.68 -10.01 23.85
CA GLN A 50 0.73 -10.94 24.46
C GLN A 50 1.36 -12.28 24.86
N ASN A 51 2.63 -12.51 24.53
CA ASN A 51 3.35 -13.77 24.76
C ASN A 51 2.61 -15.00 24.19
N ILE A 52 2.16 -14.90 22.93
CA ILE A 52 1.44 -15.95 22.20
C ILE A 52 2.10 -16.18 20.83
N SER A 53 1.79 -17.31 20.18
CA SER A 53 2.23 -17.55 18.80
C SER A 53 1.60 -16.55 17.83
N ILE A 54 2.23 -16.32 16.69
CA ILE A 54 1.69 -15.42 15.64
C ILE A 54 0.36 -15.94 15.07
N GLN A 55 0.17 -17.26 15.02
CA GLN A 55 -1.09 -17.88 14.63
C GLN A 55 -2.20 -17.56 15.64
N ALA A 56 -1.92 -17.70 16.93
CA ALA A 56 -2.87 -17.33 17.99
C ALA A 56 -3.16 -15.82 17.99
N ALA A 57 -2.15 -14.99 17.70
CA ALA A 57 -2.33 -13.56 17.52
C ALA A 57 -3.27 -13.26 16.34
N ALA A 58 -3.05 -13.89 15.18
CA ALA A 58 -3.91 -13.72 14.01
C ALA A 58 -5.38 -14.07 14.30
N GLN A 59 -5.63 -15.18 14.99
CA GLN A 59 -6.99 -15.59 15.40
C GLN A 59 -7.63 -14.58 16.36
N LYS A 60 -6.90 -14.10 17.36
CA LYS A 60 -7.40 -13.09 18.31
C LYS A 60 -7.70 -11.77 17.60
N ILE A 61 -6.84 -11.33 16.68
CA ILE A 61 -7.04 -10.11 15.90
C ILE A 61 -8.25 -10.25 14.98
N HIS A 62 -8.43 -11.40 14.33
CA HIS A 62 -9.64 -11.67 13.55
C HIS A 62 -10.90 -11.58 14.43
N THR A 63 -10.92 -12.22 15.60
CA THR A 63 -12.04 -12.15 16.54
C THR A 63 -12.34 -10.69 16.93
N LEU A 64 -11.31 -9.92 17.27
CA LEU A 64 -11.46 -8.51 17.62
C LEU A 64 -12.03 -7.69 16.45
N CYS A 65 -11.60 -7.95 15.22
CA CYS A 65 -12.15 -7.28 14.04
C CYS A 65 -13.64 -7.59 13.87
N LEU A 66 -14.07 -8.84 14.11
CA LEU A 66 -15.50 -9.21 14.09
C LEU A 66 -16.28 -8.47 15.17
N GLU A 67 -15.78 -8.44 16.41
CA GLU A 67 -16.42 -7.73 17.54
C GLU A 67 -16.58 -6.23 17.30
N THR A 68 -15.68 -5.64 16.52
CA THR A 68 -15.64 -4.21 16.19
C THR A 68 -16.24 -3.88 14.83
N ASN A 69 -16.85 -4.85 14.12
CA ASN A 69 -17.38 -4.69 12.76
C ASN A 69 -16.36 -4.16 11.74
N LEU A 70 -15.10 -4.50 11.91
CA LEU A 70 -14.01 -4.12 11.02
C LEU A 70 -13.64 -5.33 10.14
N GLN A 71 -13.55 -5.16 8.82
CA GLN A 71 -13.14 -6.23 7.91
C GLN A 71 -11.62 -6.19 7.75
N VAL A 72 -10.95 -7.35 7.85
CA VAL A 72 -9.53 -7.44 7.46
C VAL A 72 -9.48 -7.42 5.94
N LEU A 73 -8.76 -6.46 5.37
CA LEU A 73 -8.59 -6.29 3.93
C LEU A 73 -7.40 -7.12 3.41
N SER A 74 -6.26 -6.96 4.03
CA SER A 74 -5.03 -7.61 3.59
C SER A 74 -4.10 -7.93 4.76
N LEU A 75 -3.17 -8.86 4.50
CA LEU A 75 -1.92 -8.98 5.24
C LEU A 75 -0.80 -8.38 4.38
N ALA A 76 -0.01 -7.45 4.93
CA ALA A 76 0.96 -6.65 4.19
C ALA A 76 2.21 -6.33 5.04
N PRO A 77 3.34 -5.96 4.40
CA PRO A 77 3.75 -6.32 3.05
C PRO A 77 4.54 -7.63 3.04
N PHE A 78 4.31 -8.50 2.06
CA PHE A 78 5.18 -9.66 1.83
C PHE A 78 6.26 -9.30 0.82
N GLU A 79 7.36 -8.77 1.32
CA GLU A 79 8.39 -8.09 0.55
C GLU A 79 9.39 -9.03 -0.12
N ASN A 80 10.02 -8.50 -1.19
CA ASN A 80 11.20 -9.06 -1.84
C ASN A 80 11.02 -10.53 -2.28
N TYR A 81 9.90 -10.83 -2.93
CA TYR A 81 9.58 -12.20 -3.31
C TYR A 81 10.04 -12.57 -4.71
N GLU A 82 9.59 -11.86 -5.76
CA GLU A 82 9.83 -12.23 -7.16
C GLU A 82 11.28 -11.92 -7.58
N GLY A 83 11.93 -12.90 -8.20
CA GLY A 83 13.29 -12.77 -8.66
C GLY A 83 14.35 -12.72 -7.57
N ALA A 84 14.01 -12.88 -6.30
CA ALA A 84 14.98 -12.87 -5.21
C ALA A 84 16.00 -14.01 -5.35
N THR A 85 17.24 -13.76 -4.88
CA THR A 85 18.34 -14.74 -4.92
C THR A 85 18.15 -15.91 -3.96
N THR A 86 17.32 -15.74 -2.92
CA THR A 86 16.92 -16.85 -2.04
C THR A 86 16.28 -17.97 -2.85
N PRO A 87 16.64 -19.23 -2.63
CA PRO A 87 16.08 -20.37 -3.36
C PRO A 87 14.53 -20.38 -3.36
N LEU A 88 13.93 -20.67 -4.50
CA LEU A 88 12.48 -20.65 -4.66
C LEU A 88 11.76 -21.53 -3.62
N LYS A 89 12.34 -22.68 -3.26
CA LYS A 89 11.77 -23.57 -2.22
C LYS A 89 11.62 -22.85 -0.88
N GLU A 90 12.61 -22.08 -0.49
CA GLU A 90 12.60 -21.33 0.78
C GLU A 90 11.60 -20.16 0.72
N ARG A 91 11.57 -19.45 -0.41
CA ARG A 91 10.57 -18.38 -0.64
C ARG A 91 9.14 -18.90 -0.61
N LEU A 92 8.88 -20.08 -1.21
CA LEU A 92 7.57 -20.72 -1.15
C LEU A 92 7.21 -21.20 0.25
N ALA A 93 8.18 -21.72 1.03
CA ALA A 93 7.94 -22.09 2.42
C ALA A 93 7.57 -20.86 3.28
N LEU A 94 8.26 -19.74 3.06
CA LEU A 94 7.89 -18.47 3.70
C LEU A 94 6.51 -18.00 3.22
N GLY A 95 6.22 -18.06 1.92
CA GLY A 95 4.91 -17.74 1.35
C GLY A 95 3.80 -18.58 1.96
N GLN A 96 4.03 -19.89 2.16
CA GLN A 96 3.08 -20.77 2.84
C GLN A 96 2.75 -20.29 4.26
N HIS A 97 3.76 -19.87 5.01
CA HIS A 97 3.57 -19.32 6.36
C HIS A 97 2.73 -18.03 6.32
N TRP A 98 3.03 -17.10 5.42
CA TRP A 98 2.25 -15.87 5.27
C TRP A 98 0.81 -16.12 4.84
N LEU A 99 0.58 -17.07 3.94
CA LEU A 99 -0.76 -17.47 3.51
C LEU A 99 -1.55 -18.15 4.63
N GLU A 100 -0.90 -18.91 5.52
CA GLU A 100 -1.52 -19.43 6.73
C GLU A 100 -2.00 -18.30 7.64
N ILE A 101 -1.16 -17.30 7.92
CA ILE A 101 -1.51 -16.14 8.73
C ILE A 101 -2.65 -15.34 8.08
N ALA A 102 -2.58 -15.08 6.76
CA ALA A 102 -3.65 -14.39 6.05
C ALA A 102 -5.01 -15.12 6.19
N ARG A 103 -5.01 -16.45 6.11
CA ARG A 103 -6.23 -17.25 6.33
C ARG A 103 -6.76 -17.18 7.75
N LEU A 104 -5.89 -17.20 8.76
CA LEU A 104 -6.29 -17.06 10.16
C LEU A 104 -6.85 -15.67 10.47
N LEU A 105 -6.38 -14.65 9.75
CA LEU A 105 -6.92 -13.30 9.78
C LEU A 105 -8.21 -13.14 8.96
N HIS A 106 -8.58 -14.12 8.13
CA HIS A 106 -9.59 -14.02 7.09
C HIS A 106 -9.33 -12.86 6.11
N ALA A 107 -8.06 -12.56 5.87
CA ALA A 107 -7.65 -11.57 4.89
C ALA A 107 -7.82 -12.12 3.46
N PRO A 108 -8.63 -11.49 2.60
CA PRO A 108 -8.79 -11.94 1.22
C PRO A 108 -7.54 -11.69 0.37
N TYR A 109 -6.67 -10.76 0.79
CA TYR A 109 -5.48 -10.39 0.04
C TYR A 109 -4.20 -10.58 0.85
N LEU A 110 -3.16 -11.07 0.17
CA LEU A 110 -1.76 -10.95 0.55
C LEU A 110 -1.14 -9.88 -0.37
N GLN A 111 -0.73 -8.75 0.19
CA GLN A 111 -0.11 -7.68 -0.58
C GLN A 111 1.38 -7.96 -0.75
N ILE A 112 1.84 -7.83 -1.99
CA ILE A 112 3.23 -8.07 -2.39
C ILE A 112 3.73 -6.83 -3.14
N PRO A 113 4.60 -6.03 -2.52
CA PRO A 113 5.29 -4.97 -3.24
C PRO A 113 6.35 -5.56 -4.17
N SER A 114 6.54 -4.94 -5.34
CA SER A 114 7.61 -5.29 -6.25
C SER A 114 8.97 -5.28 -5.53
N ILE A 115 9.81 -6.26 -5.82
CA ILE A 115 11.14 -6.35 -5.24
C ILE A 115 11.94 -5.06 -5.47
N TYR A 116 12.62 -4.60 -4.42
CA TYR A 116 13.42 -3.37 -4.47
C TYR A 116 14.88 -3.57 -4.05
N THR A 117 15.29 -4.80 -3.74
CA THR A 117 16.71 -5.13 -3.59
C THR A 117 17.40 -5.14 -4.94
N THR A 118 18.64 -4.67 -4.98
CA THR A 118 19.43 -4.63 -6.23
C THR A 118 19.97 -6.00 -6.63
N ASP A 119 20.16 -6.90 -5.66
CA ASP A 119 20.60 -8.29 -5.87
C ASP A 119 19.38 -9.19 -6.11
N CYS A 120 18.83 -9.11 -7.32
CA CYS A 120 17.71 -9.92 -7.76
C CYS A 120 17.77 -10.21 -9.27
N SER A 121 17.07 -11.25 -9.70
CA SER A 121 16.88 -11.53 -11.11
C SER A 121 15.97 -10.49 -11.74
N ARG A 122 16.38 -9.98 -12.91
CA ARG A 122 15.57 -9.12 -13.78
C ARG A 122 15.01 -9.87 -14.98
N ASP A 123 15.25 -11.19 -15.01
CA ASP A 123 14.70 -12.03 -16.06
C ASP A 123 13.17 -12.15 -15.89
N GLU A 124 12.46 -11.66 -16.87
CA GLU A 124 11.01 -11.60 -16.86
C GLU A 124 10.35 -12.98 -16.72
N LYS A 125 10.94 -14.03 -17.29
CA LYS A 125 10.43 -15.41 -17.15
C LYS A 125 10.52 -15.87 -15.71
N THR A 126 11.61 -15.56 -15.04
CA THR A 126 11.82 -15.86 -13.62
C THR A 126 10.80 -15.14 -12.77
N ILE A 127 10.61 -13.82 -12.98
CA ILE A 127 9.64 -12.99 -12.27
C ILE A 127 8.22 -13.58 -12.39
N ILE A 128 7.78 -13.83 -13.62
CA ILE A 128 6.44 -14.39 -13.90
C ILE A 128 6.28 -15.78 -13.29
N SER A 129 7.27 -16.67 -13.46
CA SER A 129 7.22 -18.02 -12.89
C SER A 129 7.13 -18.00 -11.36
N ASP A 130 7.89 -17.14 -10.69
CA ASP A 130 7.85 -16.99 -9.23
C ASP A 130 6.46 -16.57 -8.74
N LEU A 131 5.88 -15.53 -9.38
CA LEU A 131 4.54 -15.04 -9.04
C LEU A 131 3.44 -16.04 -9.36
N GLN A 132 3.56 -16.81 -10.45
CA GLN A 132 2.65 -17.93 -10.75
C GLN A 132 2.69 -18.99 -9.65
N ARG A 133 3.89 -19.40 -9.21
CA ARG A 133 4.05 -20.40 -8.15
C ARG A 133 3.42 -19.96 -6.84
N LEU A 134 3.59 -18.70 -6.47
CA LEU A 134 2.95 -18.15 -5.26
C LEU A 134 1.43 -18.08 -5.40
N SER A 135 0.93 -17.65 -6.55
CA SER A 135 -0.51 -17.59 -6.83
C SER A 135 -1.15 -18.98 -6.81
N ASP A 136 -0.48 -19.98 -7.39
CA ASP A 136 -0.93 -21.38 -7.36
C ASP A 136 -0.96 -21.91 -5.92
N LEU A 137 0.05 -21.60 -5.11
CA LEU A 137 0.10 -21.92 -3.69
C LEU A 137 -1.05 -21.26 -2.92
N ALA A 138 -1.32 -19.99 -3.19
CA ALA A 138 -2.39 -19.22 -2.56
C ALA A 138 -3.79 -19.73 -2.92
N SER A 139 -3.98 -20.26 -4.13
CA SER A 139 -5.24 -20.82 -4.62
C SER A 139 -5.53 -22.24 -4.14
N SER A 140 -4.47 -22.98 -3.72
CA SER A 140 -4.59 -24.40 -3.35
C SER A 140 -5.33 -24.65 -2.03
N ALA A 141 -5.49 -23.62 -1.21
CA ALA A 141 -6.14 -23.71 0.10
C ALA A 141 -7.45 -22.92 0.14
N LYS A 142 -8.34 -23.29 1.06
CA LYS A 142 -9.65 -22.62 1.24
C LYS A 142 -9.70 -21.92 2.60
N PRO A 143 -10.18 -20.66 2.64
CA PRO A 143 -10.52 -19.82 1.49
C PRO A 143 -9.29 -19.49 0.65
N VAL A 144 -9.51 -19.21 -0.64
CA VAL A 144 -8.45 -18.71 -1.53
C VAL A 144 -7.99 -17.33 -1.04
N VAL A 145 -6.67 -17.12 -0.99
CA VAL A 145 -6.08 -15.81 -0.78
C VAL A 145 -5.62 -15.27 -2.13
N SER A 146 -6.02 -14.06 -2.47
CA SER A 146 -5.57 -13.41 -3.70
C SER A 146 -4.29 -12.62 -3.45
N ILE A 147 -3.43 -12.55 -4.46
CA ILE A 147 -2.17 -11.82 -4.41
C ILE A 147 -2.38 -10.45 -5.01
N ALA A 148 -2.25 -9.41 -4.19
CA ALA A 148 -2.33 -8.02 -4.60
C ALA A 148 -0.91 -7.46 -4.83
N TYR A 149 -0.52 -7.33 -6.11
CA TYR A 149 0.81 -6.91 -6.52
C TYR A 149 0.89 -5.39 -6.63
N GLU A 150 1.88 -4.80 -5.96
CA GLU A 150 2.07 -3.36 -5.89
C GLU A 150 3.34 -2.92 -6.61
N PRO A 151 3.26 -2.06 -7.64
CA PRO A 151 4.43 -1.40 -8.20
C PRO A 151 4.97 -0.33 -7.23
N LEU A 152 6.25 -0.40 -6.88
CA LEU A 152 6.91 0.61 -6.06
C LEU A 152 7.66 1.61 -6.93
N SER A 153 7.57 2.92 -6.68
CA SER A 153 8.31 3.93 -7.46
C SER A 153 9.83 3.69 -7.45
N TRP A 154 10.35 3.02 -6.43
CA TRP A 154 11.75 2.55 -6.31
C TRP A 154 11.92 1.05 -6.61
N GLY A 155 10.89 0.37 -7.10
CA GLY A 155 10.93 -1.05 -7.42
C GLY A 155 11.98 -1.38 -8.47
N THR A 156 12.76 -2.44 -8.22
CA THR A 156 13.80 -2.88 -9.14
C THR A 156 13.24 -3.59 -10.37
N ASN A 157 12.19 -4.39 -10.18
CA ASN A 157 11.57 -5.17 -11.25
C ASN A 157 10.30 -4.50 -11.81
N CYS A 158 9.56 -3.75 -10.98
CA CYS A 158 8.35 -3.08 -11.42
C CYS A 158 8.14 -1.76 -10.66
N SER A 159 8.02 -0.66 -11.40
CA SER A 159 7.90 0.68 -10.81
C SER A 159 6.81 1.56 -11.43
N THR A 160 5.97 1.00 -12.30
CA THR A 160 4.85 1.70 -12.93
C THR A 160 3.63 0.80 -13.00
N TRP A 161 2.44 1.40 -13.09
CA TRP A 161 1.20 0.63 -13.24
C TRP A 161 1.18 -0.18 -14.55
N GLU A 162 1.75 0.34 -15.65
CA GLU A 162 1.84 -0.39 -16.93
C GLU A 162 2.66 -1.66 -16.79
N GLY A 163 3.81 -1.56 -16.10
CA GLY A 163 4.65 -2.71 -15.81
C GLY A 163 3.92 -3.74 -14.94
N ALA A 164 3.23 -3.28 -13.90
CA ALA A 164 2.46 -4.15 -13.03
C ALA A 164 1.29 -4.82 -13.77
N LEU A 165 0.56 -4.08 -14.61
CA LEU A 165 -0.50 -4.65 -15.45
C LEU A 165 0.04 -5.71 -16.41
N SER A 166 1.18 -5.46 -17.05
CA SER A 166 1.84 -6.45 -17.92
C SER A 166 2.19 -7.73 -17.14
N ILE A 167 2.72 -7.59 -15.92
CA ILE A 167 3.00 -8.73 -15.03
C ILE A 167 1.71 -9.48 -14.70
N VAL A 168 0.64 -8.76 -14.28
CA VAL A 168 -0.64 -9.36 -13.94
C VAL A 168 -1.23 -10.15 -15.11
N GLN A 169 -1.17 -9.60 -16.31
CA GLN A 169 -1.65 -10.27 -17.52
C GLN A 169 -0.87 -11.54 -17.82
N ARG A 170 0.46 -11.53 -17.63
CA ARG A 170 1.33 -12.68 -17.92
C ARG A 170 1.38 -13.72 -16.83
N VAL A 171 1.15 -13.34 -15.57
CA VAL A 171 0.94 -14.30 -14.48
C VAL A 171 -0.30 -15.15 -14.75
N GLU A 172 -1.33 -14.55 -15.35
CA GLU A 172 -2.51 -15.26 -15.87
C GLU A 172 -3.18 -16.16 -14.81
N ARG A 173 -3.37 -15.59 -13.60
CA ARG A 173 -4.09 -16.23 -12.49
C ARG A 173 -5.25 -15.36 -12.04
N ALA A 174 -6.41 -16.00 -11.79
CA ALA A 174 -7.61 -15.29 -11.36
C ALA A 174 -7.45 -14.64 -9.98
N ASN A 175 -6.58 -15.20 -9.13
CA ASN A 175 -6.25 -14.68 -7.80
C ASN A 175 -4.99 -13.81 -7.79
N PHE A 176 -4.64 -13.18 -8.92
CA PHE A 176 -3.52 -12.24 -9.03
C PHE A 176 -3.98 -10.95 -9.68
N GLY A 177 -3.76 -9.81 -9.02
CA GLY A 177 -4.21 -8.49 -9.48
C GLY A 177 -3.40 -7.36 -8.85
N LEU A 178 -3.85 -6.14 -9.06
CA LEU A 178 -3.14 -4.92 -8.68
C LEU A 178 -3.56 -4.41 -7.30
N CYS A 179 -2.57 -4.00 -6.50
CA CYS A 179 -2.69 -2.98 -5.47
C CYS A 179 -2.07 -1.70 -6.04
N LEU A 180 -2.82 -0.61 -6.07
CA LEU A 180 -2.37 0.66 -6.65
C LEU A 180 -2.26 1.71 -5.54
N ASP A 181 -1.11 2.38 -5.43
CA ASP A 181 -0.88 3.41 -4.42
C ASP A 181 -0.54 4.75 -5.07
N THR A 182 -1.27 5.79 -4.67
CA THR A 182 -1.10 7.16 -5.19
C THR A 182 0.29 7.74 -4.91
N PHE A 183 0.96 7.34 -3.82
CA PHE A 183 2.33 7.77 -3.57
C PHE A 183 3.27 7.28 -4.66
N HIS A 184 3.16 6.01 -5.05
CA HIS A 184 4.05 5.43 -6.04
C HIS A 184 3.83 6.04 -7.43
N GLU A 185 2.57 6.22 -7.85
CA GLU A 185 2.26 6.89 -9.12
C GLU A 185 2.73 8.35 -9.10
N GLY A 186 2.41 9.08 -8.02
CA GLY A 186 2.76 10.49 -7.87
C GLY A 186 4.27 10.72 -7.83
N THR A 187 5.03 9.93 -7.08
CA THR A 187 6.49 10.08 -6.98
C THR A 187 7.24 9.52 -8.18
N LYS A 188 6.63 8.59 -8.93
CA LYS A 188 7.22 8.08 -10.16
C LYS A 188 7.14 9.08 -11.31
N LEU A 189 6.06 9.84 -11.43
CA LEU A 189 5.76 10.65 -12.61
C LEU A 189 5.80 12.15 -12.36
N TRP A 190 5.53 12.60 -11.14
CA TRP A 190 5.28 14.01 -10.87
C TRP A 190 6.20 14.59 -9.80
N GLY A 191 6.22 14.01 -8.60
CA GLY A 191 6.98 14.51 -7.46
C GLY A 191 8.48 14.21 -7.57
N ASP A 192 9.31 15.17 -7.11
CA ASP A 192 10.75 14.97 -6.96
C ASP A 192 11.23 15.69 -5.69
N ASN A 193 11.50 14.95 -4.64
CA ASN A 193 11.97 15.48 -3.37
C ASN A 193 13.40 16.06 -3.42
N ALA A 194 14.17 15.80 -4.48
CA ALA A 194 15.50 16.37 -4.69
C ALA A 194 15.48 17.65 -5.56
N SER A 195 14.34 17.96 -6.18
CA SER A 195 14.17 19.17 -6.97
C SER A 195 13.76 20.37 -6.09
N PRO A 196 14.34 21.56 -6.29
CA PRO A 196 13.87 22.77 -5.60
C PRO A 196 12.39 23.10 -5.87
N SER A 197 11.86 22.72 -7.03
CA SER A 197 10.44 22.91 -7.36
C SER A 197 9.55 21.87 -6.66
N GLY A 198 10.11 20.74 -6.18
CA GLY A 198 9.38 19.57 -5.71
C GLY A 198 8.83 18.71 -6.85
N MET A 199 9.07 19.09 -8.11
CA MET A 199 8.47 18.45 -9.30
C MET A 199 9.55 17.95 -10.26
N GLN A 200 9.21 16.88 -10.98
CA GLN A 200 9.99 16.42 -12.12
C GLN A 200 9.81 17.34 -13.33
N MET A 201 10.73 17.27 -14.28
CA MET A 201 10.55 17.92 -15.57
C MET A 201 9.37 17.33 -16.32
N ASP A 202 8.51 18.18 -16.91
CA ASP A 202 7.31 17.81 -17.63
C ASP A 202 6.28 16.98 -16.82
N ALA A 203 6.31 17.12 -15.48
CA ALA A 203 5.51 16.35 -14.54
C ALA A 203 4.01 16.31 -14.87
N GLU A 204 3.42 17.49 -15.15
CA GLU A 204 1.99 17.64 -15.50
C GLU A 204 1.61 16.87 -16.76
N VAL A 205 2.47 16.92 -17.78
CA VAL A 205 2.23 16.23 -19.07
C VAL A 205 2.36 14.72 -18.87
N LYS A 206 3.43 14.28 -18.20
CA LYS A 206 3.70 12.86 -17.95
C LYS A 206 2.56 12.22 -17.17
N LEU A 207 2.14 12.86 -16.07
CA LEU A 207 1.06 12.35 -15.24
C LEU A 207 -0.25 12.28 -16.02
N ARG A 208 -0.66 13.39 -16.67
CA ARG A 208 -1.91 13.42 -17.44
C ARG A 208 -1.94 12.35 -18.53
N ASP A 209 -0.84 12.16 -19.25
CA ASP A 209 -0.77 11.17 -20.32
C ASP A 209 -0.76 9.74 -19.76
N SER A 210 -0.13 9.48 -18.60
CA SER A 210 -0.21 8.21 -17.90
C SER A 210 -1.64 7.91 -17.45
N LEU A 211 -2.32 8.87 -16.80
CA LEU A 211 -3.69 8.67 -16.32
C LEU A 211 -4.67 8.42 -17.47
N ARG A 212 -4.51 9.11 -18.62
CA ARG A 212 -5.31 8.84 -19.83
C ARG A 212 -5.12 7.42 -20.35
N ARG A 213 -3.86 6.93 -20.38
CA ARG A 213 -3.59 5.53 -20.75
C ARG A 213 -4.19 4.58 -19.74
N PHE A 214 -4.07 4.87 -18.45
CA PHE A 214 -4.65 4.05 -17.38
C PHE A 214 -6.17 3.88 -17.56
N VAL A 215 -6.90 4.97 -17.74
CA VAL A 215 -8.36 4.94 -17.93
C VAL A 215 -8.76 4.12 -19.16
N ARG A 216 -7.94 4.17 -20.23
CA ARG A 216 -8.21 3.42 -21.47
C ARG A 216 -7.85 1.94 -21.36
N ASP A 217 -6.74 1.61 -20.71
CA ASP A 217 -6.05 0.32 -20.87
C ASP A 217 -6.12 -0.58 -19.64
N CYS A 218 -6.35 -0.03 -18.43
CA CYS A 218 -6.38 -0.83 -17.21
C CYS A 218 -7.76 -1.47 -16.97
N PRO A 219 -7.88 -2.81 -17.04
CA PRO A 219 -9.14 -3.48 -16.76
C PRO A 219 -9.51 -3.35 -15.27
N ARG A 220 -10.73 -2.85 -14.99
CA ARG A 220 -11.22 -2.62 -13.64
C ARG A 220 -11.17 -3.88 -12.75
N ASP A 221 -11.43 -5.05 -13.31
CA ASP A 221 -11.44 -6.34 -12.60
C ASP A 221 -10.05 -6.81 -12.18
N LYS A 222 -8.99 -6.17 -12.66
CA LYS A 222 -7.61 -6.43 -12.25
C LYS A 222 -7.17 -5.56 -11.08
N ILE A 223 -7.92 -4.55 -10.71
CA ILE A 223 -7.67 -3.71 -9.54
C ILE A 223 -8.34 -4.36 -8.33
N PHE A 224 -7.55 -4.88 -7.40
CA PHE A 224 -8.07 -5.53 -6.19
C PHE A 224 -8.43 -4.50 -5.12
N TYR A 225 -7.54 -3.54 -4.90
CA TYR A 225 -7.81 -2.38 -4.06
C TYR A 225 -6.84 -1.23 -4.35
N VAL A 226 -7.15 -0.07 -3.81
CA VAL A 226 -6.40 1.16 -4.01
C VAL A 226 -5.92 1.68 -2.66
N GLN A 227 -4.66 2.11 -2.59
CA GLN A 227 -4.09 2.81 -1.45
C GLN A 227 -3.95 4.30 -1.77
N LEU A 228 -4.28 5.13 -0.78
CA LEU A 228 -4.16 6.57 -0.89
C LEU A 228 -3.21 7.10 0.17
N SER A 229 -2.26 7.89 -0.28
CA SER A 229 -1.38 8.73 0.53
C SER A 229 -0.87 9.89 -0.30
N ASP A 230 -0.28 10.85 0.37
CA ASP A 230 0.37 12.01 -0.25
C ASP A 230 1.86 12.00 0.06
N ALA A 231 2.60 12.99 -0.36
CA ALA A 231 3.98 13.19 0.03
C ALA A 231 4.19 14.62 0.54
N GLU A 232 4.98 14.74 1.59
CA GLU A 232 5.38 16.05 2.11
C GLU A 232 6.43 16.67 1.19
N ARG A 233 6.22 17.91 0.78
CA ARG A 233 7.22 18.69 0.08
C ARG A 233 8.35 19.04 1.04
N PHE A 234 9.59 18.75 0.67
CA PHE A 234 10.75 19.14 1.48
C PHE A 234 11.09 20.62 1.25
N GLU A 235 11.21 21.38 2.34
CA GLU A 235 11.70 22.77 2.28
C GLU A 235 13.14 22.83 1.76
N THR A 236 13.99 21.91 2.27
CA THR A 236 15.35 21.70 1.75
C THR A 236 15.33 20.45 0.88
N PRO A 237 15.67 20.58 -0.42
CA PRO A 237 15.69 19.42 -1.32
C PRO A 237 16.55 18.28 -0.79
N TYR A 238 16.09 17.05 -1.02
CA TYR A 238 16.80 15.84 -0.62
C TYR A 238 18.20 15.78 -1.26
N SER A 239 19.17 15.41 -0.45
CA SER A 239 20.53 15.13 -0.88
C SER A 239 21.14 14.04 0.00
N LEU A 240 22.33 13.56 -0.32
CA LEU A 240 23.04 12.59 0.54
C LEU A 240 23.41 13.17 1.93
N ALA A 241 23.34 14.49 2.11
CA ALA A 241 23.52 15.16 3.41
C ALA A 241 22.19 15.28 4.19
N HIS A 242 21.05 14.86 3.63
CA HIS A 242 19.77 14.93 4.32
C HIS A 242 19.78 14.01 5.56
N PRO A 243 19.21 14.43 6.72
CA PRO A 243 19.23 13.63 7.97
C PRO A 243 18.70 12.22 7.87
N TRP A 244 17.85 11.96 6.88
CA TRP A 244 17.22 10.63 6.66
C TRP A 244 17.92 9.83 5.55
N ALA A 245 18.90 10.42 4.88
CA ALA A 245 19.59 9.72 3.79
C ALA A 245 20.40 8.54 4.32
N LEU A 246 20.21 7.38 3.67
CA LEU A 246 21.00 6.20 3.91
C LEU A 246 21.79 5.84 2.63
N PRO A 247 23.08 5.46 2.76
CA PRO A 247 23.87 5.07 1.60
C PRO A 247 23.22 3.92 0.82
N GLY A 248 23.04 4.11 -0.48
CA GLY A 248 22.46 3.09 -1.37
C GLY A 248 20.94 2.98 -1.32
N GLU A 249 20.26 3.76 -0.49
CA GLU A 249 18.81 3.79 -0.45
C GLU A 249 18.23 4.76 -1.50
N ALA A 250 17.19 4.34 -2.19
CA ALA A 250 16.48 5.21 -3.12
C ALA A 250 15.83 6.39 -2.37
N LYS A 251 15.93 7.59 -2.95
CA LYS A 251 15.37 8.81 -2.35
C LYS A 251 13.84 8.73 -2.14
N GLU A 252 13.14 8.04 -3.03
CA GLU A 252 11.70 7.81 -2.94
C GLU A 252 11.36 6.89 -1.76
N PHE A 253 12.20 5.89 -1.47
CA PHE A 253 12.01 5.02 -0.31
C PHE A 253 12.26 5.78 1.01
N THR A 254 13.33 6.57 1.09
CA THR A 254 13.54 7.49 2.23
C THR A 254 12.34 8.42 2.42
N TRP A 255 11.82 8.96 1.34
CA TRP A 255 10.64 9.84 1.34
C TRP A 255 9.41 9.13 1.90
N SER A 256 9.11 7.94 1.39
CA SER A 256 8.01 7.11 1.86
C SER A 256 8.05 6.83 3.35
N LYS A 257 9.21 6.46 3.90
CA LYS A 257 9.35 6.09 5.32
C LYS A 257 9.12 7.22 6.32
N HIS A 258 9.25 8.48 5.90
CA HIS A 258 9.31 9.61 6.84
C HIS A 258 8.29 10.72 6.58
N ALA A 259 7.83 10.89 5.35
CA ALA A 259 7.14 12.08 4.91
C ALA A 259 5.97 11.76 3.97
N ARG A 260 5.11 10.87 4.43
CA ARG A 260 3.96 10.36 3.69
C ARG A 260 2.70 10.58 4.51
N PRO A 261 2.14 11.83 4.49
CA PRO A 261 0.92 12.19 5.20
C PRO A 261 -0.33 11.62 4.51
N PHE A 262 -1.48 11.77 5.14
CA PHE A 262 -2.75 11.50 4.47
C PHE A 262 -2.98 12.47 3.31
N PRO A 263 -3.74 12.07 2.27
CA PRO A 263 -4.08 12.94 1.16
C PRO A 263 -4.63 14.30 1.59
N LEU A 264 -4.18 15.36 0.93
CA LEU A 264 -4.65 16.72 1.13
C LEU A 264 -4.41 17.32 2.53
N GLU A 265 -3.51 16.74 3.32
CA GLU A 265 -3.04 17.36 4.58
C GLU A 265 -1.98 18.42 4.28
N VAL A 266 -2.42 19.54 3.70
CA VAL A 266 -1.54 20.64 3.29
C VAL A 266 -0.76 21.22 4.48
N GLU A 267 -1.34 21.21 5.67
CA GLU A 267 -0.72 21.59 6.94
C GLU A 267 0.49 20.71 7.32
N PHE A 268 0.59 19.52 6.74
CA PHE A 268 1.73 18.62 6.87
C PHE A 268 2.58 18.55 5.60
N GLY A 269 2.37 19.48 4.66
CA GLY A 269 3.15 19.60 3.45
C GLY A 269 2.72 18.71 2.29
N ALA A 270 1.55 18.07 2.38
CA ALA A 270 0.96 17.29 1.30
C ALA A 270 0.83 18.13 0.02
N TYR A 271 1.30 17.60 -1.15
CA TYR A 271 1.33 18.38 -2.37
C TYR A 271 1.26 17.55 -3.67
N LEU A 272 1.25 16.22 -3.59
CA LEU A 272 1.10 15.39 -4.79
C LEU A 272 -0.28 15.59 -5.44
N PRO A 273 -0.40 15.37 -6.75
CA PRO A 273 -1.68 15.46 -7.47
C PRO A 273 -2.59 14.24 -7.21
N VAL A 274 -2.78 13.90 -5.92
CA VAL A 274 -3.52 12.71 -5.48
C VAL A 274 -4.97 12.73 -5.97
N VAL A 275 -5.57 13.91 -6.07
CA VAL A 275 -6.96 14.06 -6.56
C VAL A 275 -7.07 13.62 -8.02
N ASP A 276 -6.11 13.97 -8.88
CA ASP A 276 -6.13 13.59 -10.29
C ASP A 276 -5.95 12.07 -10.45
N ILE A 277 -5.02 11.50 -9.68
CA ILE A 277 -4.75 10.05 -9.67
C ILE A 277 -5.97 9.29 -9.16
N ALA A 278 -6.48 9.66 -7.98
CA ALA A 278 -7.63 9.02 -7.36
C ALA A 278 -8.90 9.13 -8.25
N ARG A 279 -9.10 10.28 -8.91
CA ARG A 279 -10.20 10.45 -9.85
C ARG A 279 -10.10 9.50 -11.03
N ALA A 280 -8.93 9.42 -11.68
CA ALA A 280 -8.71 8.51 -12.80
C ALA A 280 -9.04 7.06 -12.44
N TRP A 281 -8.57 6.61 -11.27
CA TRP A 281 -8.76 5.24 -10.82
C TRP A 281 -10.19 4.95 -10.34
N ILE A 282 -10.76 5.84 -9.52
CA ILE A 282 -12.04 5.59 -8.86
C ILE A 282 -13.23 6.00 -9.75
N VAL A 283 -13.15 7.18 -10.38
CA VAL A 283 -14.29 7.74 -11.11
C VAL A 283 -14.24 7.39 -12.58
N ASP A 284 -13.10 7.63 -13.25
CA ASP A 284 -13.03 7.53 -14.71
C ASP A 284 -12.92 6.07 -15.18
N VAL A 285 -12.20 5.19 -14.44
CA VAL A 285 -12.24 3.71 -14.64
C VAL A 285 -13.50 3.09 -14.03
N GLY A 286 -14.08 3.74 -13.02
CA GLY A 286 -15.25 3.24 -12.30
C GLY A 286 -14.90 2.11 -11.31
N PHE A 287 -13.77 2.23 -10.62
CA PHE A 287 -13.40 1.25 -9.61
C PHE A 287 -14.37 1.29 -8.43
N GLU A 288 -14.89 0.12 -8.08
CA GLU A 288 -15.76 -0.11 -6.92
C GLU A 288 -15.11 -1.14 -6.01
N GLY A 289 -14.71 -0.72 -4.81
CA GLY A 289 -13.99 -1.62 -3.91
C GLY A 289 -13.42 -0.91 -2.68
N TRP A 290 -12.30 -1.41 -2.21
CA TRP A 290 -11.64 -0.87 -1.05
C TRP A 290 -10.68 0.27 -1.41
N ILE A 291 -10.81 1.37 -0.69
CA ILE A 291 -9.86 2.48 -0.66
C ILE A 291 -9.20 2.47 0.69
N SER A 292 -7.91 2.17 0.73
CA SER A 292 -7.14 2.08 1.97
C SER A 292 -6.24 3.30 2.14
N MET A 293 -6.18 3.85 3.33
CA MET A 293 -5.22 4.89 3.69
C MET A 293 -3.92 4.23 4.13
N GLU A 294 -2.83 4.47 3.39
CA GLU A 294 -1.51 3.95 3.74
C GLU A 294 -0.50 5.08 3.86
N THR A 295 -0.13 5.42 5.08
CA THR A 295 0.76 6.55 5.38
C THR A 295 1.91 6.15 6.28
N PHE A 296 3.05 6.83 6.11
CA PHE A 296 4.24 6.69 6.93
C PHE A 296 4.73 8.07 7.34
N ASP A 297 4.05 8.64 8.31
CA ASP A 297 4.31 9.99 8.80
C ASP A 297 5.18 9.94 10.07
N ARG A 298 6.37 10.54 10.02
CA ARG A 298 7.30 10.61 11.16
C ARG A 298 6.67 11.19 12.44
N ARG A 299 5.59 11.98 12.29
CA ARG A 299 4.86 12.56 13.44
C ARG A 299 4.14 11.48 14.26
N MET A 300 3.94 10.29 13.69
CA MET A 300 3.27 9.17 14.34
C MET A 300 4.22 8.25 15.12
N VAL A 301 5.53 8.54 15.13
CA VAL A 301 6.56 7.66 15.74
C VAL A 301 6.69 7.88 17.26
N ASN A 302 6.38 9.06 17.76
CA ASN A 302 6.69 9.47 19.14
C ASN A 302 5.56 9.30 20.16
N GLY A 303 4.42 8.73 19.75
CA GLY A 303 3.27 8.49 20.64
C GLY A 303 2.39 9.71 20.93
N GLN A 304 2.72 10.89 20.44
CA GLN A 304 1.88 12.09 20.59
C GLN A 304 0.63 12.03 19.70
N VAL A 305 0.75 11.42 18.53
CA VAL A 305 -0.38 11.13 17.65
C VAL A 305 -0.94 9.77 18.05
N THR A 306 -2.11 9.77 18.69
CA THR A 306 -2.78 8.52 19.08
C THR A 306 -3.47 7.85 17.88
N PRO A 307 -3.76 6.54 17.95
CA PRO A 307 -4.53 5.85 16.90
C PRO A 307 -5.88 6.52 16.58
N GLU A 308 -6.57 7.07 17.59
CA GLU A 308 -7.84 7.79 17.40
C GLU A 308 -7.64 9.10 16.61
N MET A 309 -6.59 9.84 16.91
CA MET A 309 -6.24 11.06 16.16
C MET A 309 -5.92 10.73 14.70
N ALA A 310 -5.13 9.69 14.48
CA ALA A 310 -4.77 9.23 13.13
C ALA A 310 -6.00 8.72 12.35
N ALA A 311 -6.87 7.93 12.97
CA ALA A 311 -8.10 7.45 12.36
C ALA A 311 -9.04 8.59 11.97
N LYS A 312 -9.17 9.61 12.82
CA LYS A 312 -9.96 10.82 12.52
C LYS A 312 -9.37 11.57 11.32
N ARG A 313 -8.04 11.80 11.30
CA ARG A 313 -7.33 12.42 10.16
C ARG A 313 -7.60 11.66 8.86
N ALA A 314 -7.50 10.32 8.88
CA ALA A 314 -7.77 9.48 7.71
C ALA A 314 -9.20 9.65 7.16
N VAL A 315 -10.20 9.66 8.04
CA VAL A 315 -11.61 9.86 7.64
C VAL A 315 -11.84 11.27 7.09
N GLU A 316 -11.26 12.30 7.70
CA GLU A 316 -11.35 13.68 7.22
C GLU A 316 -10.66 13.85 5.86
N SER A 317 -9.48 13.25 5.68
CA SER A 317 -8.76 13.22 4.40
C SER A 317 -9.60 12.55 3.32
N TRP A 318 -10.16 11.36 3.59
CA TRP A 318 -11.02 10.69 2.62
C TRP A 318 -12.21 11.53 2.19
N ARG A 319 -12.89 12.20 3.12
CA ARG A 319 -14.01 13.09 2.80
C ARG A 319 -13.58 14.25 1.89
N LYS A 320 -12.41 14.86 2.14
CA LYS A 320 -11.84 15.89 1.27
C LYS A 320 -11.59 15.34 -0.14
N VAL A 321 -10.94 14.17 -0.24
CA VAL A 321 -10.68 13.52 -1.54
C VAL A 321 -11.99 13.25 -2.29
N GLN A 322 -13.01 12.69 -1.61
CA GLN A 322 -14.33 12.43 -2.23
C GLN A 322 -14.94 13.69 -2.85
N VAL A 323 -14.94 14.81 -2.13
CA VAL A 323 -15.45 16.09 -2.62
C VAL A 323 -14.68 16.56 -3.85
N GLU A 324 -13.35 16.49 -3.80
CA GLU A 324 -12.49 16.96 -4.88
C GLU A 324 -12.59 16.11 -6.14
N ILE A 325 -12.64 14.78 -6.02
CA ILE A 325 -12.76 13.91 -7.21
C ILE A 325 -14.14 14.02 -7.88
N GLU A 326 -15.19 14.40 -7.14
CA GLU A 326 -16.51 14.64 -7.71
C GLU A 326 -16.60 15.99 -8.42
N SER A 327 -15.88 17.01 -7.94
CA SER A 327 -15.92 18.37 -8.48
C SER A 327 -15.10 18.55 -9.76
N LYS A 328 -14.05 17.74 -9.97
CA LYS A 328 -13.20 17.85 -11.17
C LYS A 328 -13.90 17.33 -12.44
N SER A 329 -13.61 17.96 -13.58
CA SER A 329 -14.03 17.47 -14.90
C SER A 329 -13.32 16.16 -15.28
N ARG A 330 -13.92 15.35 -16.15
CA ARG A 330 -13.29 14.13 -16.68
C ARG A 330 -12.00 14.44 -17.46
N LEU A 331 -11.05 13.51 -17.41
CA LEU A 331 -9.76 13.60 -18.13
C LEU A 331 -9.92 13.60 -19.65
#